data_1aad798e6bf2b8d482c7a84e1fc8a6f2
#
_entry.id   1aad798e6bf2b8d482c7a84e1fc8a6f2
#
_cell.length_a   1.000
_cell.length_b   1.000
_cell.length_c   1.000
_cell.angle_alpha   90.00
_cell.angle_beta   90.00
_cell.angle_gamma   90.00
#
_symmetry.space_group_name_H-M   'P 1'
#
loop_
_entity.id
_entity.type
_entity.pdbx_description
1 polymer ?
#
loop_
_entity_poly.entity_id
_entity_poly.type
_entity_poly.pdbx_seq_one_letter_code
_entity_poly.pdbx_strand_id
1 'polypeptide(L)'
;RVYVAAFVLSRSRYKYAQEQSRPFTSVDLVRICHDCFQYMGGMPEELVFDQDSIVCVSENAGDIIYTYEFEKFRQECGLSIRMCRGADPESKGKIENVVKYIKGNFLSHRLYVDDGILNGSCLEWLERTANAKVHGTTKLVPAEVFQEEREYLRPLPVCDQLKRPVICRTVRKDNTIIYDSNRYSVPLGTYTTQPEVRIETLDGVLYIQTLFGEPICEHRISSGRGLLIQSQSHR
;
A
#
# COMPACT_ATOMS: atom_id res chain seq x y z
N ARG A 1 -8.78 0.14 17.10
CA ARG A 1 -8.31 1.33 16.38
C ARG A 1 -8.29 1.03 14.89
N VAL A 2 -8.88 1.92 14.08
CA VAL A 2 -8.87 1.79 12.61
C VAL A 2 -7.93 2.85 12.03
N TYR A 3 -7.12 2.43 11.08
CA TYR A 3 -6.22 3.29 10.30
C TYR A 3 -6.86 3.56 8.94
N VAL A 4 -6.65 4.76 8.38
CA VAL A 4 -7.27 5.21 7.14
C VAL A 4 -6.17 5.64 6.18
N ALA A 5 -6.15 5.07 4.98
CA ALA A 5 -5.41 5.59 3.83
C ALA A 5 -6.42 6.25 2.88
N ALA A 6 -6.15 7.46 2.46
CA ALA A 6 -7.03 8.21 1.59
C ALA A 6 -6.28 8.82 0.40
N PHE A 7 -6.94 8.89 -0.73
CA PHE A 7 -6.45 9.52 -1.96
C PHE A 7 -7.49 10.53 -2.44
N VAL A 8 -7.03 11.61 -3.01
CA VAL A 8 -7.88 12.63 -3.59
C VAL A 8 -7.24 13.20 -4.86
N LEU A 9 -8.00 13.23 -5.94
CA LEU A 9 -7.58 13.92 -7.16
C LEU A 9 -7.60 15.43 -6.95
N SER A 10 -6.59 16.10 -7.44
CA SER A 10 -6.36 17.51 -7.10
C SER A 10 -7.40 18.46 -7.73
N ARG A 11 -7.90 18.16 -8.93
CA ARG A 11 -8.89 18.97 -9.65
C ARG A 11 -10.32 18.64 -9.22
N SER A 12 -10.77 17.41 -9.44
CA SER A 12 -12.14 16.99 -9.19
C SER A 12 -12.49 16.86 -7.71
N ARG A 13 -11.50 16.68 -6.85
CA ARG A 13 -11.71 16.27 -5.45
C ARG A 13 -12.34 14.88 -5.32
N TYR A 14 -12.28 14.06 -6.38
CA TYR A 14 -12.73 12.69 -6.34
C TYR A 14 -11.86 11.87 -5.40
N LYS A 15 -12.48 11.07 -4.55
CA LYS A 15 -11.85 10.45 -3.39
C LYS A 15 -11.90 8.94 -3.50
N TYR A 16 -10.85 8.32 -2.97
CA TYR A 16 -10.76 6.90 -2.67
C TYR A 16 -10.20 6.72 -1.27
N ALA A 17 -10.63 5.71 -0.55
CA ALA A 17 -10.09 5.39 0.76
C ALA A 17 -10.15 3.89 1.04
N GLN A 18 -9.22 3.43 1.87
CA GLN A 18 -9.22 2.12 2.51
C GLN A 18 -8.91 2.23 3.98
N GLU A 19 -9.51 1.35 4.74
CA GLU A 19 -9.35 1.24 6.18
C GLU A 19 -8.78 -0.13 6.54
N GLN A 20 -8.00 -0.17 7.63
CA GLN A 20 -7.58 -1.44 8.21
C GLN A 20 -7.36 -1.35 9.73
N SER A 21 -7.42 -2.50 10.39
CA SER A 21 -7.32 -2.65 11.84
C SER A 21 -5.89 -2.55 12.38
N ARG A 22 -4.87 -2.65 11.53
CA ARG A 22 -3.46 -2.53 11.86
C ARG A 22 -2.80 -1.34 11.17
N PRO A 23 -1.63 -0.86 11.62
CA PRO A 23 -0.85 0.15 10.90
C PRO A 23 -0.54 -0.31 9.47
N PHE A 24 -0.53 0.65 8.53
CA PHE A 24 -0.12 0.40 7.15
C PHE A 24 1.39 0.14 7.06
N THR A 25 1.76 -0.73 6.14
CA THR A 25 3.15 -0.97 5.73
C THR A 25 3.37 -0.44 4.30
N SER A 26 4.64 -0.42 3.85
CA SER A 26 4.96 -0.06 2.45
C SER A 26 4.27 -0.98 1.44
N VAL A 27 4.18 -2.27 1.76
CA VAL A 27 3.47 -3.26 0.94
C VAL A 27 1.96 -2.95 0.86
N ASP A 28 1.35 -2.58 1.99
CA ASP A 28 -0.05 -2.16 1.99
C ASP A 28 -0.26 -0.92 1.13
N LEU A 29 0.66 0.05 1.20
CA LEU A 29 0.56 1.26 0.40
C LEU A 29 0.60 0.95 -1.10
N VAL A 30 1.52 0.10 -1.55
CA VAL A 30 1.59 -0.35 -2.96
C VAL A 30 0.27 -0.99 -3.39
N ARG A 31 -0.27 -1.91 -2.59
CA ARG A 31 -1.57 -2.55 -2.85
C ARG A 31 -2.69 -1.52 -2.94
N ILE A 32 -2.76 -0.59 -1.99
CA ILE A 32 -3.81 0.43 -1.94
C ILE A 32 -3.69 1.41 -3.12
N CYS A 33 -2.49 1.78 -3.53
CA CYS A 33 -2.29 2.58 -4.75
C CYS A 33 -2.86 1.86 -5.98
N HIS A 34 -2.56 0.57 -6.11
CA HIS A 34 -3.10 -0.26 -7.20
C HIS A 34 -4.64 -0.32 -7.18
N ASP A 35 -5.24 -0.61 -6.03
CA ASP A 35 -6.69 -0.66 -5.86
C ASP A 35 -7.33 0.70 -6.17
N CYS A 36 -6.69 1.80 -5.74
CA CYS A 36 -7.10 3.16 -6.06
C CYS A 36 -7.08 3.44 -7.56
N PHE A 37 -6.01 3.03 -8.25
CA PHE A 37 -5.91 3.23 -9.70
C PHE A 37 -6.93 2.39 -10.46
N GLN A 38 -7.21 1.18 -10.02
CA GLN A 38 -8.29 0.36 -10.58
C GLN A 38 -9.67 1.02 -10.37
N TYR A 39 -9.93 1.51 -9.17
CA TYR A 39 -11.18 2.22 -8.85
C TYR A 39 -11.37 3.48 -9.72
N MET A 40 -10.29 4.24 -9.95
CA MET A 40 -10.32 5.43 -10.82
C MET A 40 -10.28 5.09 -12.31
N GLY A 41 -9.95 3.85 -12.68
CA GLY A 41 -9.82 3.41 -14.06
C GLY A 41 -8.57 3.92 -14.78
N GLY A 42 -7.56 4.36 -14.04
CA GLY A 42 -6.28 4.84 -14.57
C GLY A 42 -5.36 5.37 -13.49
N MET A 43 -4.12 5.69 -13.87
CA MET A 43 -3.08 6.21 -12.98
C MET A 43 -2.88 7.71 -13.15
N PRO A 44 -2.70 8.49 -12.08
CA PRO A 44 -2.23 9.86 -12.20
C PRO A 44 -0.77 9.89 -12.68
N GLU A 45 -0.34 11.03 -13.20
CA GLU A 45 1.06 11.26 -13.57
C GLU A 45 1.95 11.41 -12.33
N GLU A 46 1.46 12.08 -11.30
CA GLU A 46 2.17 12.39 -10.07
C GLU A 46 1.36 11.97 -8.84
N LEU A 47 2.04 11.37 -7.87
CA LEU A 47 1.53 11.18 -6.52
C LEU A 47 2.21 12.14 -5.56
N VAL A 48 1.42 12.78 -4.72
CA VAL A 48 1.90 13.70 -3.69
C VAL A 48 1.71 13.06 -2.32
N PHE A 49 2.82 12.90 -1.58
CA PHE A 49 2.79 12.35 -0.22
C PHE A 49 3.28 13.35 0.82
N ASP A 50 2.76 13.25 2.02
CA ASP A 50 3.44 13.80 3.19
C ASP A 50 4.68 12.94 3.52
N GLN A 51 5.65 13.52 4.25
CA GLN A 51 6.83 12.77 4.70
C GLN A 51 6.41 11.70 5.71
N ASP A 52 6.19 10.48 5.23
CA ASP A 52 5.82 9.34 6.04
C ASP A 52 6.85 8.21 5.86
N SER A 53 7.22 7.57 6.94
CA SER A 53 8.15 6.43 6.98
C SER A 53 7.68 5.22 6.15
N ILE A 54 6.41 5.17 5.77
CA ILE A 54 5.84 4.14 4.90
C ILE A 54 6.33 4.32 3.46
N VAL A 55 6.58 5.55 3.04
CA VAL A 55 7.00 5.92 1.68
C VAL A 55 8.51 6.02 1.58
N CYS A 56 9.15 6.70 2.53
CA CYS A 56 10.58 6.95 2.49
C CYS A 56 11.31 6.48 3.75
N VAL A 57 12.53 5.96 3.55
CA VAL A 57 13.43 5.53 4.62
C VAL A 57 14.20 6.71 5.18
N SER A 58 14.65 7.62 4.30
CA SER A 58 15.40 8.82 4.69
C SER A 58 15.35 9.88 3.58
N GLU A 59 15.57 11.13 3.98
CA GLU A 59 15.83 12.25 3.08
C GLU A 59 17.22 12.80 3.39
N ASN A 60 18.07 12.93 2.38
CA ASN A 60 19.40 13.49 2.52
C ASN A 60 19.63 14.55 1.46
N ALA A 61 19.71 15.82 1.87
CA ALA A 61 20.00 16.98 1.02
C ALA A 61 19.09 17.13 -0.24
N GLY A 62 17.86 16.59 -0.19
CA GLY A 62 16.91 16.61 -1.29
C GLY A 62 16.78 15.30 -2.06
N ASP A 63 17.68 14.35 -1.81
CA ASP A 63 17.55 12.98 -2.32
C ASP A 63 16.68 12.16 -1.37
N ILE A 64 15.60 11.59 -1.89
CA ILE A 64 14.65 10.77 -1.13
C ILE A 64 14.97 9.30 -1.39
N ILE A 65 15.25 8.57 -0.31
CA ILE A 65 15.41 7.12 -0.37
C ILE A 65 14.07 6.49 -0.02
N TYR A 66 13.41 5.94 -1.03
CA TYR A 66 12.14 5.24 -0.87
C TYR A 66 12.33 3.87 -0.23
N THR A 67 11.26 3.33 0.36
CA THR A 67 11.25 1.91 0.73
C THR A 67 11.36 1.06 -0.51
N TYR A 68 11.98 -0.13 -0.41
CA TYR A 68 12.27 -0.98 -1.56
C TYR A 68 11.00 -1.31 -2.39
N GLU A 69 9.94 -1.72 -1.72
CA GLU A 69 8.68 -2.08 -2.35
C GLU A 69 8.03 -0.89 -3.09
N PHE A 70 8.11 0.29 -2.49
CA PHE A 70 7.55 1.49 -3.09
C PHE A 70 8.38 2.00 -4.27
N GLU A 71 9.72 1.95 -4.16
CA GLU A 71 10.61 2.34 -5.27
C GLU A 71 10.41 1.44 -6.48
N LYS A 72 10.32 0.12 -6.28
CA LYS A 72 10.03 -0.83 -7.36
C LYS A 72 8.69 -0.52 -8.03
N PHE A 73 7.64 -0.32 -7.25
CA PHE A 73 6.32 0.06 -7.76
C PHE A 73 6.36 1.38 -8.55
N ARG A 74 7.04 2.39 -8.02
CA ARG A 74 7.21 3.69 -8.67
C ARG A 74 7.86 3.56 -10.04
N GLN A 75 8.94 2.77 -10.13
CA GLN A 75 9.67 2.53 -11.39
C GLN A 75 8.82 1.73 -12.39
N GLU A 76 8.18 0.65 -11.96
CA GLU A 76 7.31 -0.18 -12.82
C GLU A 76 6.13 0.60 -13.39
N CYS A 77 5.53 1.49 -12.60
CA CYS A 77 4.42 2.34 -13.03
C CYS A 77 4.86 3.63 -13.72
N GLY A 78 6.17 3.97 -13.70
CA GLY A 78 6.68 5.24 -14.21
C GLY A 78 6.04 6.44 -13.52
N LEU A 79 5.82 6.35 -12.19
CA LEU A 79 5.18 7.39 -11.40
C LEU A 79 6.16 8.48 -10.99
N SER A 80 5.74 9.74 -11.14
CA SER A 80 6.39 10.87 -10.49
C SER A 80 5.91 10.97 -9.04
N ILE A 81 6.85 11.14 -8.11
CA ILE A 81 6.53 11.29 -6.68
C ILE A 81 7.01 12.66 -6.22
N ARG A 82 6.10 13.40 -5.61
CA ARG A 82 6.41 14.67 -4.94
C ARG A 82 6.14 14.55 -3.46
N MET A 83 7.17 14.75 -2.65
CA MET A 83 7.01 14.83 -1.20
C MET A 83 6.64 16.25 -0.80
N CYS A 84 5.57 16.42 -0.03
CA CYS A 84 5.21 17.70 0.55
C CYS A 84 6.31 18.13 1.52
N ARG A 85 7.06 19.16 1.17
CA ARG A 85 7.89 19.87 2.14
C ARG A 85 6.99 20.68 3.06
N GLY A 86 7.45 20.95 4.29
CA GLY A 86 6.68 21.69 5.29
C GLY A 86 6.11 23.06 4.85
N ALA A 87 6.43 23.50 3.64
CA ALA A 87 6.00 24.75 3.00
C ALA A 87 4.89 24.61 1.94
N ASP A 88 4.25 23.42 1.79
CA ASP A 88 3.08 23.24 0.91
C ASP A 88 1.79 22.99 1.72
N PRO A 89 1.23 24.06 2.35
CA PRO A 89 0.04 23.92 3.21
C PRO A 89 -1.20 23.57 2.41
N GLU A 90 -1.25 23.84 1.10
CA GLU A 90 -2.42 23.58 0.27
C GLU A 90 -2.59 22.08 0.00
N SER A 91 -1.55 21.37 -0.42
CA SER A 91 -1.61 19.94 -0.68
C SER A 91 -1.83 19.15 0.60
N LYS A 92 -1.15 19.53 1.69
CA LYS A 92 -1.34 18.92 3.01
C LYS A 92 -2.75 19.14 3.54
N GLY A 93 -3.28 20.36 3.47
CA GLY A 93 -4.63 20.68 3.90
C GLY A 93 -5.72 19.94 3.13
N LYS A 94 -5.50 19.61 1.84
CA LYS A 94 -6.44 18.83 1.05
C LYS A 94 -6.63 17.43 1.62
N ILE A 95 -5.54 16.71 1.85
CA ILE A 95 -5.62 15.31 2.32
C ILE A 95 -6.05 15.23 3.79
N GLU A 96 -5.58 16.13 4.65
CA GLU A 96 -6.01 16.18 6.05
C GLU A 96 -7.53 16.38 6.17
N ASN A 97 -8.10 17.27 5.35
CA ASN A 97 -9.54 17.50 5.31
C ASN A 97 -10.30 16.26 4.83
N VAL A 98 -9.77 15.51 3.83
CA VAL A 98 -10.38 14.28 3.37
C VAL A 98 -10.38 13.21 4.46
N VAL A 99 -9.25 13.00 5.14
CA VAL A 99 -9.15 12.04 6.25
C VAL A 99 -10.09 12.42 7.39
N LYS A 100 -10.14 13.71 7.77
CA LYS A 100 -11.07 14.22 8.79
C LYS A 100 -12.52 14.01 8.38
N TYR A 101 -12.85 14.25 7.12
CA TYR A 101 -14.20 14.06 6.58
C TYR A 101 -14.63 12.59 6.62
N ILE A 102 -13.76 11.65 6.22
CA ILE A 102 -14.01 10.21 6.28
C ILE A 102 -14.20 9.78 7.75
N LYS A 103 -13.30 10.16 8.64
CA LYS A 103 -13.40 9.81 10.05
C LYS A 103 -14.67 10.33 10.70
N GLY A 104 -15.05 11.57 10.41
CA GLY A 104 -16.23 12.22 11.02
C GLY A 104 -17.57 11.78 10.44
N ASN A 105 -17.64 11.44 9.14
CA ASN A 105 -18.91 11.18 8.45
C ASN A 105 -19.14 9.72 8.06
N PHE A 106 -18.04 8.94 7.96
CA PHE A 106 -18.14 7.51 7.63
C PHE A 106 -17.86 6.65 8.86
N LEU A 107 -16.71 6.83 9.54
CA LEU A 107 -16.27 5.95 10.63
C LEU A 107 -16.96 6.25 11.96
N SER A 108 -17.30 7.49 12.23
CA SER A 108 -18.04 7.83 13.46
C SER A 108 -19.39 7.12 13.47
N HIS A 109 -19.68 6.40 14.54
CA HIS A 109 -20.92 5.64 14.73
C HIS A 109 -21.02 4.29 13.95
N ARG A 110 -19.94 3.80 13.34
CA ARG A 110 -19.92 2.45 12.75
C ARG A 110 -19.33 1.43 13.70
N LEU A 111 -19.96 0.26 13.76
CA LEU A 111 -19.39 -0.91 14.41
C LEU A 111 -18.39 -1.56 13.46
N TYR A 112 -17.19 -1.76 13.95
CA TYR A 112 -16.18 -2.53 13.21
C TYR A 112 -16.50 -4.02 13.31
N VAL A 113 -16.57 -4.69 12.18
CA VAL A 113 -16.72 -6.15 12.07
C VAL A 113 -15.40 -6.76 11.59
N ASP A 114 -15.02 -6.46 10.36
CA ASP A 114 -13.76 -6.80 9.73
C ASP A 114 -13.37 -5.74 8.69
N ASP A 115 -12.12 -5.82 8.20
CA ASP A 115 -11.59 -4.86 7.24
C ASP A 115 -12.31 -4.93 5.88
N GLY A 116 -12.75 -6.13 5.44
CA GLY A 116 -13.43 -6.33 4.16
C GLY A 116 -14.82 -5.67 4.12
N ILE A 117 -15.63 -5.91 5.14
CA ILE A 117 -16.96 -5.31 5.29
C ILE A 117 -16.85 -3.79 5.43
N LEU A 118 -15.85 -3.32 6.21
CA LEU A 118 -15.64 -1.89 6.39
C LEU A 118 -15.28 -1.20 5.08
N ASN A 119 -14.32 -1.77 4.34
CA ASN A 119 -13.88 -1.22 3.04
C ASN A 119 -14.99 -1.26 1.98
N GLY A 120 -15.74 -2.35 1.87
CA GLY A 120 -16.89 -2.43 0.97
C GLY A 120 -17.91 -1.32 1.26
N SER A 121 -18.26 -1.14 2.53
CA SER A 121 -19.17 -0.08 2.97
C SER A 121 -18.60 1.33 2.74
N CYS A 122 -17.26 1.49 2.83
CA CYS A 122 -16.60 2.77 2.54
C CYS A 122 -16.72 3.13 1.06
N LEU A 123 -16.43 2.21 0.17
CA LEU A 123 -16.56 2.44 -1.28
C LEU A 123 -17.98 2.83 -1.67
N GLU A 124 -19.00 2.11 -1.19
CA GLU A 124 -20.40 2.46 -1.43
C GLU A 124 -20.75 3.86 -0.88
N TRP A 125 -20.24 4.21 0.30
CA TRP A 125 -20.47 5.53 0.87
C TRP A 125 -19.72 6.63 0.11
N LEU A 126 -18.51 6.37 -0.38
CA LEU A 126 -17.78 7.30 -1.23
C LEU A 126 -18.57 7.61 -2.50
N GLU A 127 -19.09 6.59 -3.19
CA GLU A 127 -19.86 6.76 -4.42
C GLU A 127 -21.19 7.51 -4.17
N ARG A 128 -21.95 7.08 -3.17
CA ARG A 128 -23.28 7.64 -2.89
C ARG A 128 -23.22 9.02 -2.24
N THR A 129 -22.16 9.31 -1.48
CA THR A 129 -22.13 10.50 -0.61
C THR A 129 -20.93 11.40 -0.86
N ALA A 130 -19.71 10.90 -0.68
CA ALA A 130 -18.54 11.77 -0.66
C ALA A 130 -18.14 12.30 -2.04
N ASN A 131 -18.38 11.52 -3.08
CA ASN A 131 -18.11 11.89 -4.47
C ASN A 131 -19.36 12.43 -5.20
N ALA A 132 -20.56 12.13 -4.69
CA ALA A 132 -21.82 12.54 -5.33
C ALA A 132 -22.38 13.88 -4.81
N LYS A 133 -21.95 14.35 -3.64
CA LYS A 133 -22.41 15.63 -3.09
C LYS A 133 -21.54 16.79 -3.54
N VAL A 134 -22.15 17.98 -3.64
CA VAL A 134 -21.44 19.24 -3.93
C VAL A 134 -20.32 19.46 -2.94
N HIS A 135 -19.11 19.63 -3.45
CA HIS A 135 -17.91 19.84 -2.64
C HIS A 135 -17.90 21.26 -2.02
N GLY A 136 -17.63 21.35 -0.72
CA GLY A 136 -17.75 22.59 0.03
C GLY A 136 -16.91 23.76 -0.48
N THR A 137 -15.72 23.49 -1.03
CA THR A 137 -14.79 24.50 -1.56
C THR A 137 -15.01 24.78 -3.03
N THR A 138 -15.04 23.73 -3.89
CA THR A 138 -15.13 23.90 -5.34
C THR A 138 -16.55 24.20 -5.81
N LYS A 139 -17.57 23.94 -5.00
CA LYS A 139 -19.01 24.07 -5.32
C LYS A 139 -19.44 23.20 -6.51
N LEU A 140 -18.65 22.21 -6.86
CA LEU A 140 -18.91 21.24 -7.94
C LEU A 140 -19.10 19.84 -7.34
N VAL A 141 -19.73 18.95 -8.09
CA VAL A 141 -19.87 17.53 -7.71
C VAL A 141 -18.61 16.78 -8.15
N PRO A 142 -17.84 16.17 -7.23
CA PRO A 142 -16.59 15.49 -7.58
C PRO A 142 -16.73 14.44 -8.68
N ALA A 143 -17.79 13.64 -8.65
CA ALA A 143 -18.04 12.60 -9.65
C ALA A 143 -18.26 13.17 -11.06
N GLU A 144 -18.89 14.33 -11.20
CA GLU A 144 -19.12 14.98 -12.49
C GLU A 144 -17.80 15.54 -13.06
N VAL A 145 -17.03 16.27 -12.24
CA VAL A 145 -15.73 16.81 -12.65
C VAL A 145 -14.73 15.69 -12.95
N PHE A 146 -14.85 14.56 -12.26
CA PHE A 146 -14.01 13.39 -12.48
C PHE A 146 -14.19 12.80 -13.90
N GLN A 147 -15.36 12.88 -14.51
CA GLN A 147 -15.55 12.39 -15.88
C GLN A 147 -14.62 13.08 -16.88
N GLU A 148 -14.39 14.38 -16.70
CA GLU A 148 -13.41 15.13 -17.50
C GLU A 148 -11.96 14.80 -17.10
N GLU A 149 -11.67 14.75 -15.79
CA GLU A 149 -10.31 14.50 -15.28
C GLU A 149 -9.83 13.10 -15.60
N ARG A 150 -10.74 12.12 -15.69
CA ARG A 150 -10.45 10.73 -16.03
C ARG A 150 -9.75 10.56 -17.37
N GLU A 151 -10.03 11.41 -18.36
CA GLU A 151 -9.41 11.37 -19.68
C GLU A 151 -7.89 11.64 -19.64
N TYR A 152 -7.42 12.30 -18.59
CA TYR A 152 -6.00 12.61 -18.37
C TYR A 152 -5.27 11.57 -17.53
N LEU A 153 -5.97 10.56 -17.01
CA LEU A 153 -5.32 9.45 -16.31
C LEU A 153 -4.60 8.55 -17.31
N ARG A 154 -3.40 8.13 -16.97
CA ARG A 154 -2.63 7.17 -17.77
C ARG A 154 -3.25 5.78 -17.68
N PRO A 155 -3.19 4.96 -18.74
CA PRO A 155 -3.62 3.57 -18.68
C PRO A 155 -2.94 2.82 -17.54
N LEU A 156 -3.66 1.88 -16.94
CA LEU A 156 -3.07 0.96 -15.97
C LEU A 156 -1.99 0.12 -16.69
N PRO A 157 -0.82 -0.08 -16.06
CA PRO A 157 0.19 -0.95 -16.64
C PRO A 157 -0.37 -2.36 -16.75
N VAL A 158 -0.14 -2.98 -17.90
CA VAL A 158 -0.45 -4.40 -18.11
C VAL A 158 0.65 -5.19 -17.40
N CYS A 159 0.58 -5.27 -16.09
CA CYS A 159 1.56 -5.96 -15.28
C CYS A 159 0.87 -7.02 -14.41
N ASP A 160 1.11 -8.28 -14.71
CA ASP A 160 0.61 -9.39 -13.88
C ASP A 160 1.18 -9.36 -12.45
N GLN A 161 2.30 -8.65 -12.25
CA GLN A 161 2.95 -8.50 -10.95
C GLN A 161 2.21 -7.55 -10.00
N LEU A 162 1.33 -6.67 -10.50
CA LEU A 162 0.54 -5.76 -9.67
C LEU A 162 -0.62 -6.46 -8.94
N LYS A 163 -0.94 -7.69 -9.30
CA LYS A 163 -2.03 -8.43 -8.66
C LYS A 163 -1.71 -8.84 -7.20
N ARG A 164 -0.41 -8.92 -6.83
CA ARG A 164 0.04 -9.12 -5.45
C ARG A 164 1.38 -8.42 -5.25
N PRO A 165 1.52 -7.53 -4.26
CA PRO A 165 2.81 -6.93 -3.96
C PRO A 165 3.81 -8.03 -3.62
N VAL A 166 4.94 -8.05 -4.32
CA VAL A 166 6.02 -8.98 -4.03
C VAL A 166 6.72 -8.51 -2.76
N ILE A 167 6.56 -9.27 -1.69
CA ILE A 167 7.28 -9.01 -0.44
C ILE A 167 8.65 -9.64 -0.57
N CYS A 168 9.72 -8.83 -0.56
CA CYS A 168 11.08 -9.33 -0.50
C CYS A 168 11.62 -9.32 0.93
N ARG A 169 12.49 -10.25 1.25
CA ARG A 169 13.19 -10.35 2.53
C ARG A 169 14.64 -10.72 2.34
N THR A 170 15.50 -10.05 3.10
CA THR A 170 16.92 -10.40 3.13
C THR A 170 17.11 -11.70 3.90
N VAL A 171 17.87 -12.61 3.33
CA VAL A 171 18.32 -13.83 4.00
C VAL A 171 19.48 -13.48 4.93
N ARG A 172 19.37 -13.87 6.18
CA ARG A 172 20.39 -13.63 7.20
C ARG A 172 21.51 -14.66 7.11
N LYS A 173 22.66 -14.36 7.73
CA LYS A 173 23.83 -15.26 7.76
C LYS A 173 23.54 -16.64 8.38
N ASP A 174 22.52 -16.72 9.24
CA ASP A 174 22.05 -17.96 9.86
C ASP A 174 21.03 -18.72 8.99
N ASN A 175 20.95 -18.41 7.70
CA ASN A 175 19.97 -18.95 6.75
C ASN A 175 18.55 -18.87 7.28
N THR A 176 18.15 -17.70 7.76
CA THR A 176 16.78 -17.39 8.17
C THR A 176 16.31 -16.11 7.52
N ILE A 177 14.98 -15.96 7.38
CA ILE A 177 14.32 -14.70 7.06
C ILE A 177 13.43 -14.27 8.22
N ILE A 178 13.11 -12.98 8.29
CA ILE A 178 12.16 -12.45 9.28
C ILE A 178 10.83 -12.19 8.59
N TYR A 179 9.76 -12.75 9.15
CA TYR A 179 8.39 -12.46 8.79
C TYR A 179 7.50 -12.43 10.03
N ASP A 180 6.65 -11.40 10.16
CA ASP A 180 5.74 -11.19 11.29
C ASP A 180 6.39 -11.41 12.67
N SER A 181 7.55 -10.77 12.88
CA SER A 181 8.37 -10.85 14.11
C SER A 181 8.93 -12.25 14.43
N ASN A 182 8.79 -13.22 13.54
CA ASN A 182 9.34 -14.56 13.67
C ASN A 182 10.47 -14.80 12.68
N ARG A 183 11.34 -15.77 12.98
CA ARG A 183 12.40 -16.23 12.07
C ARG A 183 12.01 -17.55 11.45
N TYR A 184 12.15 -17.65 10.14
CA TYR A 184 11.85 -18.87 9.36
C TYR A 184 13.13 -19.34 8.68
N SER A 185 13.48 -20.61 8.85
CA SER A 185 14.69 -21.17 8.24
C SER A 185 14.51 -21.31 6.72
N VAL A 186 15.61 -21.15 5.99
CA VAL A 186 15.73 -21.52 4.58
C VAL A 186 16.84 -22.54 4.43
N PRO A 187 16.94 -23.31 3.33
CA PRO A 187 17.98 -24.27 3.11
C PRO A 187 19.38 -23.69 3.30
N LEU A 188 20.32 -24.48 3.81
CA LEU A 188 21.71 -24.06 4.00
C LEU A 188 22.29 -23.60 2.67
N GLY A 189 23.06 -22.50 2.70
CA GLY A 189 23.65 -21.90 1.51
C GLY A 189 22.78 -20.87 0.82
N THR A 190 21.49 -20.74 1.17
CA THR A 190 20.61 -19.72 0.59
C THR A 190 21.14 -18.31 0.82
N TYR A 191 21.74 -18.01 1.98
CA TYR A 191 22.37 -16.72 2.24
C TYR A 191 23.41 -16.31 1.20
N THR A 192 24.19 -17.28 0.69
CA THR A 192 25.28 -17.02 -0.28
C THR A 192 24.77 -16.97 -1.72
N THR A 193 23.77 -17.78 -2.05
CA THR A 193 23.27 -17.91 -3.44
C THR A 193 22.10 -16.98 -3.73
N GLN A 194 21.28 -16.68 -2.72
CA GLN A 194 20.05 -15.90 -2.81
C GLN A 194 19.97 -14.94 -1.60
N PRO A 195 20.75 -13.84 -1.56
CA PRO A 195 20.78 -12.91 -0.43
C PRO A 195 19.43 -12.21 -0.19
N GLU A 196 18.59 -12.18 -1.20
CA GLU A 196 17.19 -11.75 -1.11
C GLU A 196 16.26 -12.81 -1.68
N VAL A 197 15.12 -12.99 -1.02
CA VAL A 197 14.07 -13.93 -1.42
C VAL A 197 12.72 -13.23 -1.44
N ARG A 198 11.87 -13.67 -2.34
CA ARG A 198 10.47 -13.30 -2.39
C ARG A 198 9.68 -14.17 -1.43
N ILE A 199 8.71 -13.59 -0.73
CA ILE A 199 7.75 -14.32 0.10
C ILE A 199 6.32 -14.06 -0.35
N GLU A 200 5.50 -15.08 -0.25
CA GLU A 200 4.07 -15.02 -0.47
C GLU A 200 3.35 -15.75 0.66
N THR A 201 2.16 -15.30 1.03
CA THR A 201 1.35 -15.97 2.05
C THR A 201 0.01 -16.37 1.47
N LEU A 202 -0.36 -17.63 1.67
CA LEU A 202 -1.64 -18.17 1.23
C LEU A 202 -2.10 -19.20 2.26
N ASP A 203 -3.34 -19.10 2.71
CA ASP A 203 -3.99 -20.06 3.63
C ASP A 203 -3.16 -20.39 4.90
N GLY A 204 -2.47 -19.38 5.45
CA GLY A 204 -1.63 -19.55 6.65
C GLY A 204 -0.28 -20.21 6.38
N VAL A 205 0.11 -20.36 5.13
CA VAL A 205 1.41 -20.85 4.69
C VAL A 205 2.25 -19.72 4.15
N LEU A 206 3.51 -19.64 4.57
CA LEU A 206 4.55 -18.74 4.07
C LEU A 206 5.37 -19.48 3.01
N TYR A 207 5.22 -19.08 1.76
CA TYR A 207 6.01 -19.57 0.62
C TYR A 207 7.23 -18.67 0.43
N ILE A 208 8.41 -19.27 0.36
CA ILE A 208 9.68 -18.58 0.15
C ILE A 208 10.21 -19.00 -1.22
N GLN A 209 10.49 -18.03 -2.07
CA GLN A 209 10.83 -18.20 -3.47
C GLN A 209 12.05 -17.36 -3.84
N THR A 210 12.74 -17.71 -4.92
CA THR A 210 13.73 -16.80 -5.54
C THR A 210 13.04 -15.52 -6.02
N LEU A 211 13.81 -14.47 -6.31
CA LEU A 211 13.25 -13.24 -6.89
C LEU A 211 12.52 -13.47 -8.23
N PHE A 212 12.85 -14.58 -8.91
CA PHE A 212 12.22 -15.01 -10.18
C PHE A 212 10.97 -15.89 -9.98
N GLY A 213 10.62 -16.21 -8.73
CA GLY A 213 9.42 -16.98 -8.41
C GLY A 213 9.64 -18.49 -8.31
N GLU A 214 10.88 -18.98 -8.39
CA GLU A 214 11.18 -20.40 -8.20
C GLU A 214 11.05 -20.77 -6.70
N PRO A 215 10.38 -21.87 -6.35
CA PRO A 215 10.16 -22.25 -4.96
C PRO A 215 11.49 -22.63 -4.28
N ILE A 216 11.71 -22.13 -3.06
CA ILE A 216 12.83 -22.48 -2.20
C ILE A 216 12.34 -23.39 -1.07
N CYS A 217 11.35 -22.94 -0.30
CA CYS A 217 10.73 -23.69 0.79
C CYS A 217 9.42 -23.05 1.23
N GLU A 218 8.71 -23.75 2.13
CA GLU A 218 7.46 -23.27 2.74
C GLU A 218 7.44 -23.53 4.24
N HIS A 219 6.66 -22.70 4.99
CA HIS A 219 6.43 -22.86 6.40
C HIS A 219 4.98 -22.55 6.78
N ARG A 220 4.44 -23.18 7.79
CA ARG A 220 3.22 -22.70 8.44
C ARG A 220 3.51 -21.43 9.22
N ILE A 221 2.68 -20.41 9.03
CA ILE A 221 2.80 -19.15 9.77
C ILE A 221 2.43 -19.39 11.23
N SER A 222 3.33 -19.00 12.13
CA SER A 222 3.07 -19.09 13.58
C SER A 222 2.36 -17.83 14.07
N SER A 223 1.36 -18.03 14.94
CA SER A 223 0.68 -16.94 15.64
C SER A 223 1.49 -16.36 16.82
N GLY A 224 2.59 -17.01 17.21
CA GLY A 224 3.52 -16.52 18.25
C GLY A 224 4.43 -15.42 17.72
N ARG A 225 5.21 -14.79 18.61
CA ARG A 225 6.22 -13.77 18.27
C ARG A 225 7.59 -14.14 18.81
N GLY A 226 8.63 -13.75 18.10
CA GLY A 226 10.02 -13.99 18.49
C GLY A 226 10.49 -15.44 18.35
N LEU A 227 9.72 -16.28 17.68
CA LEU A 227 10.00 -17.69 17.50
C LEU A 227 10.97 -17.94 16.35
N LEU A 228 11.73 -19.05 16.44
CA LEU A 228 12.46 -19.65 15.33
C LEU A 228 11.69 -20.88 14.82
N ILE A 229 11.13 -20.76 13.62
CA ILE A 229 10.44 -21.84 12.92
C ILE A 229 11.45 -22.50 11.97
N GLN A 230 11.84 -23.73 12.28
CA GLN A 230 12.91 -24.42 11.58
C GLN A 230 12.40 -25.72 10.97
N SER A 231 12.70 -25.94 9.69
CA SER A 231 12.47 -27.22 9.02
C SER A 231 13.67 -28.17 9.24
N GLN A 232 13.39 -29.46 9.44
CA GLN A 232 14.44 -30.48 9.56
C GLN A 232 15.26 -30.64 8.26
N SER A 233 14.65 -30.37 7.12
CA SER A 233 15.30 -30.41 5.80
C SER A 233 16.29 -29.26 5.54
N HIS A 234 16.36 -28.26 6.43
CA HIS A 234 17.24 -27.10 6.30
C HIS A 234 18.49 -27.16 7.16
N ARG A 235 18.80 -28.36 7.70
CA ARG A 235 19.99 -28.62 8.53
C ARG A 235 21.11 -29.24 7.73
#